data_269be2c2b99136bd7f0f37de47a9d877
#
_entry.id   269be2c2b99136bd7f0f37de47a9d877
#
_cell.length_a   1.000
_cell.length_b   1.000
_cell.length_c   1.000
_cell.angle_alpha   90.00
_cell.angle_beta   90.00
_cell.angle_gamma   90.00
#
_symmetry.space_group_name_H-M   'P 1'
#
loop_
_entity.id
_entity.type
_entity.pdbx_description
1 polymer ?
#
loop_
_entity_poly.entity_id
_entity_poly.type
_entity_poly.pdbx_seq_one_letter_code
_entity_poly.pdbx_strand_id
1 'polypeptide(L)'
;MNQYKTEHVWSMNNLTEQFKKEIVQRITKNLLDIQILRLIQAQPMWGYSIKKHVEARFDIKLGHGALYPLLNEMERKKLVTSQKQQQGGRTRKVYSITKRGKEYVDTYEDILKEQIQKQDIR
;
A
#
# COMPACT_ATOMS: atom_id res chain seq x y z
N MET A 1 -0.94 25.11 21.94
CA MET A 1 0.17 24.63 21.14
C MET A 1 1.46 25.23 21.65
N ASN A 2 2.45 24.46 21.66
CA ASN A 2 3.69 24.77 22.31
C ASN A 2 4.55 25.73 21.47
N GLN A 3 4.91 26.84 22.05
CA GLN A 3 5.75 27.86 21.43
C GLN A 3 7.14 27.31 21.07
N TYR A 4 7.61 26.38 21.84
CA TYR A 4 8.83 25.64 21.60
C TYR A 4 8.88 25.03 20.21
N LYS A 5 7.75 24.64 19.65
CA LYS A 5 7.66 24.10 18.31
C LYS A 5 7.91 25.11 17.20
N THR A 6 7.75 26.39 17.48
CA THR A 6 7.84 27.40 16.43
C THR A 6 9.25 27.55 15.88
N GLU A 7 10.26 27.47 16.74
CA GLU A 7 11.64 27.64 16.32
C GLU A 7 12.28 26.37 15.79
N HIS A 8 11.94 25.23 16.39
CA HIS A 8 12.49 23.95 15.95
C HIS A 8 11.78 23.36 14.76
N VAL A 9 10.60 23.86 14.45
CA VAL A 9 9.72 23.29 13.45
C VAL A 9 10.40 23.15 12.08
N TRP A 10 11.18 24.14 11.67
CA TRP A 10 11.81 24.09 10.36
C TRP A 10 12.79 22.92 10.21
N SER A 11 13.75 22.80 11.10
CA SER A 11 14.73 21.69 11.04
C SER A 11 14.07 20.36 11.30
N MET A 12 13.23 20.28 12.34
CA MET A 12 12.59 19.04 12.74
C MET A 12 11.57 18.58 11.71
N ASN A 13 10.80 19.49 11.12
CA ASN A 13 9.84 19.13 10.09
C ASN A 13 10.52 18.60 8.84
N ASN A 14 11.62 19.22 8.41
CA ASN A 14 12.35 18.73 7.26
C ASN A 14 12.90 17.34 7.50
N LEU A 15 13.51 17.12 8.66
CA LEU A 15 14.05 15.82 9.02
C LEU A 15 12.95 14.79 9.19
N THR A 16 11.87 15.14 9.86
CA THR A 16 10.72 14.27 10.09
C THR A 16 10.06 13.90 8.76
N GLU A 17 9.92 14.85 7.85
CA GLU A 17 9.34 14.56 6.54
C GLU A 17 10.24 13.66 5.72
N GLN A 18 11.56 13.82 5.80
CA GLN A 18 12.51 12.92 5.15
C GLN A 18 12.42 11.52 5.70
N PHE A 19 12.39 11.38 7.03
CA PHE A 19 12.23 10.09 7.68
C PHE A 19 10.92 9.42 7.30
N LYS A 20 9.84 10.19 7.33
CA LYS A 20 8.52 9.68 6.96
C LYS A 20 8.52 9.15 5.53
N LYS A 21 9.06 9.93 4.59
CA LYS A 21 9.12 9.53 3.19
C LYS A 21 9.93 8.24 3.04
N GLU A 22 11.08 8.18 3.66
CA GLU A 22 11.97 7.01 3.59
C GLU A 22 11.29 5.77 4.16
N ILE A 23 10.69 5.89 5.35
CA ILE A 23 10.04 4.76 6.02
C ILE A 23 8.82 4.29 5.22
N VAL A 24 8.00 5.22 4.74
CA VAL A 24 6.84 4.88 3.92
C VAL A 24 7.25 4.16 2.64
N GLN A 25 8.32 4.62 1.99
CA GLN A 25 8.82 3.95 0.78
C GLN A 25 9.32 2.54 1.09
N ARG A 26 10.01 2.36 2.20
CA ARG A 26 10.49 1.03 2.62
C ARG A 26 9.33 0.08 2.90
N ILE A 27 8.34 0.54 3.65
CA ILE A 27 7.14 -0.25 3.94
C ILE A 27 6.43 -0.60 2.64
N THR A 28 6.25 0.38 1.76
CA THR A 28 5.55 0.18 0.50
C THR A 28 6.25 -0.86 -0.38
N LYS A 29 7.56 -0.76 -0.50
CA LYS A 29 8.33 -1.70 -1.32
C LYS A 29 8.32 -3.12 -0.77
N ASN A 30 8.43 -3.26 0.54
CA ASN A 30 8.50 -4.58 1.17
C ASN A 30 7.14 -5.23 1.37
N LEU A 31 6.09 -4.43 1.53
CA LEU A 31 4.73 -4.90 1.76
C LEU A 31 3.81 -4.40 0.65
N LEU A 32 4.27 -4.47 -0.57
CA LEU A 32 3.53 -3.94 -1.73
C LEU A 32 2.19 -4.64 -1.91
N ASP A 33 2.15 -5.94 -1.68
CA ASP A 33 0.91 -6.71 -1.75
C ASP A 33 -0.16 -6.15 -0.79
N ILE A 34 0.22 -5.85 0.44
CA ILE A 34 -0.70 -5.29 1.42
C ILE A 34 -1.16 -3.89 0.99
N GLN A 35 -0.26 -3.08 0.47
CA GLN A 35 -0.64 -1.75 0.00
C GLN A 35 -1.62 -1.82 -1.17
N ILE A 36 -1.42 -2.77 -2.08
CA ILE A 36 -2.34 -3.01 -3.19
C ILE A 36 -3.70 -3.47 -2.66
N LEU A 37 -3.73 -4.41 -1.73
CA LEU A 37 -4.98 -4.89 -1.14
C LEU A 37 -5.76 -3.75 -0.48
N ARG A 38 -5.08 -2.91 0.29
CA ARG A 38 -5.71 -1.76 0.93
C ARG A 38 -6.29 -0.79 -0.10
N LEU A 39 -5.61 -0.62 -1.22
CA LEU A 39 -6.07 0.25 -2.29
C LEU A 39 -7.33 -0.29 -2.97
N ILE A 40 -7.32 -1.55 -3.37
CA ILE A 40 -8.44 -2.15 -4.09
C ILE A 40 -9.61 -2.52 -3.18
N GLN A 41 -9.41 -2.46 -1.86
CA GLN A 41 -10.49 -2.63 -0.89
C GLN A 41 -11.54 -1.54 -1.05
N ALA A 42 -11.13 -0.33 -1.45
CA ALA A 42 -12.06 0.76 -1.71
C ALA A 42 -12.89 0.50 -2.98
N GLN A 43 -12.25 0.04 -4.04
CA GLN A 43 -12.92 -0.32 -5.28
C GLN A 43 -11.99 -1.18 -6.14
N PRO A 44 -12.55 -2.09 -6.93
CA PRO A 44 -11.73 -2.87 -7.87
C PRO A 44 -10.99 -1.97 -8.85
N MET A 45 -9.80 -2.40 -9.25
CA MET A 45 -8.96 -1.65 -10.17
C MET A 45 -8.25 -2.59 -11.14
N TRP A 46 -8.00 -2.08 -12.33
CA TRP A 46 -7.14 -2.78 -13.29
C TRP A 46 -5.67 -2.46 -13.03
N GLY A 47 -4.77 -3.37 -13.51
CA GLY A 47 -3.36 -3.32 -13.14
C GLY A 47 -2.67 -1.98 -13.35
N TYR A 48 -2.94 -1.32 -14.49
CA TYR A 48 -2.33 -0.03 -14.76
C TYR A 48 -2.79 1.05 -13.78
N SER A 49 -4.06 1.01 -13.39
CA SER A 49 -4.59 1.94 -12.38
C SER A 49 -3.95 1.70 -11.02
N ILE A 50 -3.78 0.44 -10.64
CA ILE A 50 -3.06 0.09 -9.40
C ILE A 50 -1.67 0.68 -9.44
N LYS A 51 -0.94 0.47 -10.54
CA LYS A 51 0.41 1.01 -10.70
C LYS A 51 0.44 2.52 -10.48
N LYS A 52 -0.44 3.23 -11.16
CA LYS A 52 -0.48 4.70 -11.08
C LYS A 52 -0.81 5.20 -9.68
N HIS A 53 -1.78 4.58 -9.02
CA HIS A 53 -2.17 4.99 -7.67
C HIS A 53 -1.06 4.75 -6.66
N VAL A 54 -0.38 3.60 -6.76
CA VAL A 54 0.73 3.28 -5.85
C VAL A 54 1.88 4.25 -6.07
N GLU A 55 2.23 4.49 -7.32
CA GLU A 55 3.33 5.41 -7.64
C GLU A 55 3.05 6.83 -7.15
N ALA A 56 1.84 7.31 -7.35
CA ALA A 56 1.46 8.67 -6.95
C ALA A 56 1.36 8.79 -5.43
N ARG A 57 0.80 7.78 -4.76
CA ARG A 57 0.53 7.85 -3.33
C ARG A 57 1.79 7.72 -2.49
N PHE A 58 2.73 6.91 -2.93
CA PHE A 58 3.92 6.58 -2.14
C PHE A 58 5.21 7.13 -2.72
N ASP A 59 5.11 7.87 -3.82
CA ASP A 59 6.27 8.48 -4.50
C ASP A 59 7.35 7.43 -4.81
N ILE A 60 6.94 6.35 -5.44
CA ILE A 60 7.84 5.28 -5.89
C ILE A 60 7.58 4.98 -7.36
N LYS A 61 8.54 4.33 -8.01
CA LYS A 61 8.35 3.80 -9.35
C LYS A 61 8.19 2.30 -9.31
N LEU A 62 7.16 1.80 -9.97
CA LEU A 62 6.89 0.38 -10.09
C LEU A 62 7.14 -0.07 -11.51
N GLY A 63 8.12 -0.94 -11.70
CA GLY A 63 8.31 -1.58 -13.00
C GLY A 63 7.25 -2.65 -13.24
N HIS A 64 7.00 -2.96 -14.51
CA HIS A 64 6.11 -4.06 -14.87
C HIS A 64 6.60 -5.39 -14.29
N GLY A 65 7.92 -5.55 -14.18
CA GLY A 65 8.52 -6.75 -13.63
C GLY A 65 8.26 -6.94 -12.14
N ALA A 66 7.91 -5.87 -11.41
CA ALA A 66 7.58 -5.97 -10.00
C ALA A 66 6.08 -6.16 -9.77
N LEU A 67 5.25 -5.47 -10.55
CA LEU A 67 3.81 -5.42 -10.28
C LEU A 67 3.09 -6.69 -10.74
N TYR A 68 3.24 -7.07 -12.01
CA TYR A 68 2.41 -8.12 -12.57
C TYR A 68 2.71 -9.52 -12.01
N PRO A 69 3.97 -9.89 -11.78
CA PRO A 69 4.23 -11.15 -11.06
C PRO A 69 3.65 -11.17 -9.65
N LEU A 70 3.65 -10.01 -8.98
CA LEU A 70 3.06 -9.91 -7.64
C LEU A 70 1.54 -10.08 -7.71
N LEU A 71 0.87 -9.44 -8.66
CA LEU A 71 -0.57 -9.59 -8.83
C LEU A 71 -0.94 -11.05 -9.13
N ASN A 72 -0.14 -11.72 -9.96
CA ASN A 72 -0.34 -13.14 -10.25
C ASN A 72 -0.19 -14.00 -9.00
N GLU A 73 0.81 -13.71 -8.18
CA GLU A 73 1.03 -14.42 -6.93
C GLU A 73 -0.11 -14.19 -5.95
N MET A 74 -0.61 -12.96 -5.86
CA MET A 74 -1.74 -12.63 -5.00
C MET A 74 -3.00 -13.36 -5.47
N GLU A 75 -3.19 -13.49 -6.77
CA GLU A 75 -4.32 -14.24 -7.32
C GLU A 75 -4.16 -15.73 -7.03
N ARG A 76 -2.97 -16.26 -7.16
CA ARG A 76 -2.67 -17.67 -6.84
C ARG A 76 -2.94 -17.96 -5.37
N LYS A 77 -2.62 -17.03 -4.48
CA LYS A 77 -2.91 -17.14 -3.05
C LYS A 77 -4.36 -16.86 -2.70
N LYS A 78 -5.17 -16.50 -3.68
CA LYS A 78 -6.59 -16.19 -3.52
C LYS A 78 -6.86 -14.96 -2.65
N LEU A 79 -5.93 -14.06 -2.60
CA LEU A 79 -6.11 -12.76 -1.93
C LEU A 79 -6.88 -11.78 -2.81
N VAL A 80 -6.76 -11.96 -4.12
CA VAL A 80 -7.50 -11.20 -5.12
C VAL A 80 -8.11 -12.16 -6.13
N THR A 81 -9.13 -11.67 -6.82
CA THR A 81 -9.67 -12.32 -8.01
C THR A 81 -9.64 -11.31 -9.14
N SER A 82 -9.61 -11.78 -10.37
CA SER A 82 -9.58 -10.89 -11.52
C SER A 82 -10.65 -11.26 -12.51
N GLN A 83 -11.13 -10.25 -13.23
CA GLN A 83 -12.07 -10.42 -14.34
C GLN A 83 -11.55 -9.62 -15.52
N LYS A 84 -11.65 -10.24 -16.70
CA LYS A 84 -11.33 -9.53 -17.93
C LYS A 84 -12.48 -8.62 -18.29
N GLN A 85 -12.15 -7.37 -18.59
CA GLN A 85 -13.12 -6.39 -19.06
C GLN A 85 -12.63 -5.76 -20.35
N GLN A 86 -13.55 -5.46 -21.24
CA GLN A 86 -13.24 -4.78 -22.48
C GLN A 86 -13.47 -3.30 -22.33
N GLN A 87 -12.48 -2.50 -22.62
CA GLN A 87 -12.56 -1.05 -22.63
C GLN A 87 -11.83 -0.51 -23.84
N GLY A 88 -12.55 0.20 -24.71
CA GLY A 88 -11.93 0.85 -25.86
C GLY A 88 -11.13 -0.10 -26.75
N GLY A 89 -11.66 -1.30 -27.00
CA GLY A 89 -11.00 -2.29 -27.84
C GLY A 89 -9.87 -3.06 -27.15
N ARG A 90 -9.61 -2.81 -25.88
CA ARG A 90 -8.59 -3.52 -25.10
C ARG A 90 -9.21 -4.39 -24.04
N THR A 91 -8.63 -5.58 -23.87
CA THR A 91 -8.99 -6.46 -22.76
C THR A 91 -8.10 -6.13 -21.57
N ARG A 92 -8.71 -5.85 -20.43
CA ARG A 92 -8.00 -5.51 -19.19
C ARG A 92 -8.46 -6.41 -18.07
N LYS A 93 -7.51 -6.80 -17.21
CA LYS A 93 -7.85 -7.50 -15.97
C LYS A 93 -8.15 -6.48 -14.89
N VAL A 94 -9.32 -6.63 -14.27
CA VAL A 94 -9.72 -5.82 -13.11
C VAL A 94 -9.61 -6.71 -11.88
N TYR A 95 -8.89 -6.25 -10.88
CA TYR A 95 -8.62 -6.99 -9.66
C TYR A 95 -9.54 -6.54 -8.53
N SER A 96 -10.10 -7.51 -7.84
CA SER A 96 -10.96 -7.27 -6.68
C SER A 96 -10.39 -8.01 -5.48
N ILE A 97 -10.54 -7.42 -4.29
CA ILE A 97 -10.11 -8.09 -3.06
C ILE A 97 -11.11 -9.20 -2.72
N THR A 98 -10.60 -10.32 -2.23
CA THR A 98 -11.43 -11.43 -1.74
C THR A 98 -11.64 -11.28 -0.24
N LYS A 99 -12.52 -12.12 0.33
CA LYS A 99 -12.65 -12.22 1.78
C LYS A 99 -11.31 -12.56 2.43
N ARG A 100 -10.58 -13.48 1.83
CA ARG A 100 -9.26 -13.89 2.30
C ARG A 100 -8.27 -12.71 2.25
N GLY A 101 -8.34 -11.89 1.22
CA GLY A 101 -7.53 -10.68 1.11
C GLY A 101 -7.84 -9.67 2.21
N LYS A 102 -9.11 -9.52 2.55
CA LYS A 102 -9.52 -8.65 3.66
C LYS A 102 -8.99 -9.16 4.99
N GLU A 103 -9.04 -10.45 5.22
CA GLU A 103 -8.48 -11.06 6.42
C GLU A 103 -6.97 -10.84 6.51
N TYR A 104 -6.30 -10.89 5.37
CA TYR A 104 -4.86 -10.65 5.31
C TYR A 104 -4.52 -9.22 5.73
N VAL A 105 -5.28 -8.24 5.23
CA VAL A 105 -5.12 -6.84 5.61
C VAL A 105 -5.43 -6.62 7.09
N ASP A 106 -6.51 -7.21 7.57
CA ASP A 106 -6.90 -7.10 8.99
C ASP A 106 -5.82 -7.66 9.89
N THR A 107 -5.22 -8.78 9.51
CA THR A 107 -4.12 -9.38 10.25
C THR A 107 -2.92 -8.45 10.32
N TYR A 108 -2.58 -7.81 9.21
CA TYR A 108 -1.50 -6.82 9.18
C TYR A 108 -1.78 -5.67 10.14
N GLU A 109 -2.99 -5.14 10.11
CA GLU A 109 -3.37 -4.03 11.00
C GLU A 109 -3.33 -4.44 12.47
N ASP A 110 -3.77 -5.66 12.77
CA ASP A 110 -3.72 -6.18 14.14
C ASP A 110 -2.28 -6.32 14.64
N ILE A 111 -1.38 -6.77 13.78
CA ILE A 111 0.04 -6.88 14.13
C ILE A 111 0.61 -5.51 14.47
N LEU A 112 0.28 -4.48 13.68
CA LEU A 112 0.75 -3.12 13.95
C LEU A 112 0.23 -2.61 15.30
N LYS A 113 -1.03 -2.84 15.59
CA LYS A 113 -1.63 -2.45 16.87
C LYS A 113 -0.94 -3.15 18.04
N GLU A 114 -0.67 -4.43 17.88
CA GLU A 114 0.02 -5.23 18.88
C GLU A 114 1.42 -4.69 19.17
N GLN A 115 2.15 -4.34 18.14
CA GLN A 115 3.49 -3.79 18.30
C GLN A 115 3.48 -2.48 19.08
N ILE A 116 2.53 -1.61 18.78
CA ILE A 116 2.38 -0.35 19.51
C ILE A 116 2.05 -0.59 20.97
N GLN A 117 1.10 -1.49 21.24
CA GLN A 117 0.70 -1.82 22.61
C GLN A 117 1.83 -2.42 23.43
N LYS A 118 2.63 -3.30 22.84
CA LYS A 118 3.76 -3.90 23.54
C LYS A 118 4.79 -2.87 23.95
N GLN A 119 4.98 -1.83 23.17
CA GLN A 119 5.89 -0.75 23.54
C GLN A 119 5.35 0.05 24.73
N ASP A 120 4.04 0.19 24.82
CA ASP A 120 3.41 0.94 25.91
C ASP A 120 3.43 0.21 27.23
N ILE A 121 3.58 -1.09 27.21
CA ILE A 121 3.51 -1.93 28.42
C ILE A 121 4.84 -1.94 29.19
N ARG A 122 5.89 -1.47 28.62
CA ARG A 122 7.21 -1.50 29.28
C ARG A 122 7.31 -0.63 30.51
#